data_3975622498de71faedbdbe481f252391
#
_entry.id   3975622498de71faedbdbe481f252391
#
_cell.length_a   1.000
_cell.length_b   1.000
_cell.length_c   1.000
_cell.angle_alpha   90.00
_cell.angle_beta   90.00
_cell.angle_gamma   90.00
#
_symmetry.space_group_name_H-M   'P 1'
#
loop_
_entity.id
_entity.type
_entity.pdbx_description
1 polymer ?
#
loop_
_entity_poly.entity_id
_entity_poly.type
_entity_poly.pdbx_seq_one_letter_code
_entity_poly.pdbx_strand_id
1 'polypeptide(L)'
;MSSDQDDYDKGGLIAFVFAMGFSILFITYIAFFHKGVDLKEIPTGHETATTQMPLATAGGVKDVDVSGITNPWVPNPKMVQHGHFVFEQNCTMCHGPQGLGNGPAAATLNPHPRNLVKGHWHSKGDSIALFKVLQKGIPGSAMPSWKALPVKDRWALVQFIRSITHNKVPDNPAELAEFAKTAN
;
A
#
# COMPACT_ATOMS: atom_id res chain seq x y z
N MET A 1 0.52 -15.92 -63.57
CA MET A 1 0.37 -16.04 -62.10
C MET A 1 1.71 -16.14 -61.37
N SER A 2 2.75 -15.38 -61.78
CA SER A 2 4.07 -15.41 -61.10
C SER A 2 4.56 -14.06 -60.60
N SER A 3 3.89 -12.94 -60.90
CA SER A 3 4.31 -11.58 -60.52
C SER A 3 3.94 -11.22 -59.07
N ASP A 4 2.84 -11.78 -58.52
CA ASP A 4 2.39 -11.47 -57.17
C ASP A 4 3.27 -12.13 -56.05
N GLN A 5 3.93 -13.24 -56.38
CA GLN A 5 4.82 -13.94 -55.45
C GLN A 5 6.15 -13.20 -55.29
N ASP A 6 6.68 -12.68 -56.37
CA ASP A 6 7.95 -11.92 -56.35
C ASP A 6 7.84 -10.58 -55.60
N ASP A 7 6.67 -9.93 -55.63
CA ASP A 7 6.44 -8.68 -54.90
C ASP A 7 6.21 -8.89 -53.41
N TYR A 8 5.63 -10.03 -53.03
CA TYR A 8 5.49 -10.43 -51.62
C TYR A 8 6.85 -10.73 -51.00
N ASP A 9 7.71 -11.46 -51.72
CA ASP A 9 9.07 -11.80 -51.23
C ASP A 9 9.97 -10.56 -51.12
N LYS A 10 9.85 -9.60 -51.99
CA LYS A 10 10.57 -8.29 -51.92
C LYS A 10 10.07 -7.46 -50.71
N GLY A 11 8.76 -7.43 -50.44
CA GLY A 11 8.19 -6.75 -49.30
C GLY A 11 8.67 -7.33 -47.98
N GLY A 12 8.71 -8.68 -47.87
CA GLY A 12 9.23 -9.39 -46.73
C GLY A 12 10.71 -9.13 -46.47
N LEU A 13 11.52 -9.12 -47.53
CA LEU A 13 12.97 -8.84 -47.45
C LEU A 13 13.21 -7.40 -46.96
N ILE A 14 12.49 -6.44 -47.49
CA ILE A 14 12.61 -5.02 -47.12
C ILE A 14 12.25 -4.87 -45.63
N ALA A 15 11.12 -5.44 -45.17
CA ALA A 15 10.72 -5.38 -43.78
C ALA A 15 11.76 -6.01 -42.85
N PHE A 16 12.34 -7.15 -43.25
CA PHE A 16 13.38 -7.83 -42.49
C PHE A 16 14.65 -6.99 -42.35
N VAL A 17 15.11 -6.37 -43.45
CA VAL A 17 16.30 -5.51 -43.46
C VAL A 17 16.08 -4.27 -42.57
N PHE A 18 14.90 -3.65 -42.64
CA PHE A 18 14.56 -2.53 -41.74
C PHE A 18 14.53 -2.95 -40.27
N ALA A 19 13.93 -4.10 -39.97
CA ALA A 19 13.89 -4.61 -38.58
C ALA A 19 15.29 -4.92 -38.04
N MET A 20 16.14 -5.54 -38.81
CA MET A 20 17.54 -5.78 -38.45
C MET A 20 18.33 -4.49 -38.27
N GLY A 21 18.20 -3.55 -39.21
CA GLY A 21 18.86 -2.24 -39.13
C GLY A 21 18.45 -1.47 -37.86
N PHE A 22 17.18 -1.46 -37.56
CA PHE A 22 16.65 -0.83 -36.32
C PHE A 22 17.18 -1.51 -35.06
N SER A 23 17.22 -2.84 -35.03
CA SER A 23 17.75 -3.59 -33.89
C SER A 23 19.25 -3.31 -33.69
N ILE A 24 20.05 -3.26 -34.73
CA ILE A 24 21.48 -2.94 -34.65
C ILE A 24 21.68 -1.49 -34.15
N LEU A 25 20.91 -0.54 -34.66
CA LEU A 25 20.95 0.85 -34.21
C LEU A 25 20.56 1.00 -32.74
N PHE A 26 19.54 0.26 -32.31
CA PHE A 26 19.07 0.26 -30.92
C PHE A 26 20.10 -0.36 -29.96
N ILE A 27 20.72 -1.47 -30.34
CA ILE A 27 21.79 -2.10 -29.56
C ILE A 27 23.02 -1.20 -29.46
N THR A 28 23.43 -0.57 -30.56
CA THR A 28 24.55 0.37 -30.55
C THR A 28 24.24 1.62 -29.72
N TYR A 29 23.01 2.14 -29.79
CA TYR A 29 22.57 3.25 -28.96
C TYR A 29 22.64 2.88 -27.45
N ILE A 30 22.13 1.70 -27.05
CA ILE A 30 22.23 1.24 -25.67
C ILE A 30 23.70 1.04 -25.25
N ALA A 31 24.52 0.45 -26.10
CA ALA A 31 25.92 0.14 -25.76
C ALA A 31 26.79 1.40 -25.59
N PHE A 32 26.51 2.47 -26.36
CA PHE A 32 27.37 3.66 -26.37
C PHE A 32 26.76 4.86 -25.64
N PHE A 33 25.46 4.98 -25.55
CA PHE A 33 24.79 6.16 -24.98
C PHE A 33 24.08 5.89 -23.64
N HIS A 34 23.67 4.65 -23.36
CA HIS A 34 23.15 4.30 -22.05
C HIS A 34 24.31 3.96 -21.10
N LYS A 35 24.48 4.75 -20.04
CA LYS A 35 25.31 4.36 -18.92
C LYS A 35 24.68 3.12 -18.29
N GLY A 36 25.33 1.97 -18.43
CA GLY A 36 24.89 0.73 -17.81
C GLY A 36 24.65 0.88 -16.32
N VAL A 37 23.82 0.02 -15.76
CA VAL A 37 23.62 -0.07 -14.30
C VAL A 37 24.96 -0.44 -13.68
N ASP A 38 25.47 0.41 -12.79
CA ASP A 38 26.72 0.18 -12.08
C ASP A 38 26.51 -0.91 -11.02
N LEU A 39 26.94 -2.13 -11.32
CA LEU A 39 26.80 -3.30 -10.42
C LEU A 39 27.72 -3.26 -9.21
N LYS A 40 28.53 -2.19 -9.05
CA LYS A 40 29.44 -2.04 -7.93
C LYS A 40 28.79 -1.67 -6.60
N GLU A 41 27.53 -1.25 -6.62
CA GLU A 41 26.78 -0.86 -5.42
C GLU A 41 25.78 -1.94 -4.92
N ILE A 42 25.96 -3.19 -5.28
CA ILE A 42 25.17 -4.26 -4.66
C ILE A 42 25.86 -4.62 -3.32
N PRO A 43 25.29 -4.26 -2.16
CA PRO A 43 25.81 -4.70 -0.89
C PRO A 43 25.69 -6.23 -0.83
N THR A 44 26.84 -6.92 -0.75
CA THR A 44 26.88 -8.37 -0.50
C THR A 44 26.59 -8.64 0.99
N GLY A 45 25.41 -8.32 1.44
CA GLY A 45 24.87 -8.70 2.73
C GLY A 45 23.82 -9.80 2.52
N HIS A 46 24.13 -10.99 2.99
CA HIS A 46 23.19 -12.11 3.06
C HIS A 46 22.07 -11.77 4.05
N GLU A 47 21.04 -11.06 3.59
CA GLU A 47 19.75 -11.02 4.25
C GLU A 47 18.72 -11.56 3.28
N THR A 48 17.99 -12.58 3.75
CA THR A 48 16.90 -13.24 3.05
C THR A 48 15.93 -12.20 2.51
N ALA A 49 16.02 -11.94 1.21
CA ALA A 49 15.13 -11.03 0.51
C ALA A 49 13.71 -11.60 0.49
N THR A 50 12.91 -11.25 1.47
CA THR A 50 11.46 -11.19 1.29
C THR A 50 11.22 -10.08 0.27
N THR A 51 10.75 -10.46 -0.91
CA THR A 51 10.47 -9.54 -2.03
C THR A 51 9.43 -8.51 -1.60
N GLN A 52 9.86 -7.42 -0.98
CA GLN A 52 9.07 -6.22 -0.82
C GLN A 52 9.38 -5.31 -2.00
N MET A 53 8.43 -5.19 -2.89
CA MET A 53 8.43 -4.20 -3.96
C MET A 53 8.64 -2.81 -3.34
N PRO A 54 9.68 -2.02 -3.74
CA PRO A 54 9.84 -0.66 -3.21
C PRO A 54 8.71 0.20 -3.74
N LEU A 55 7.71 0.44 -2.93
CA LEU A 55 6.74 1.49 -3.19
C LEU A 55 7.46 2.83 -2.99
N ALA A 56 7.49 3.64 -4.05
CA ALA A 56 8.18 4.92 -4.12
C ALA A 56 7.94 5.77 -2.87
N THR A 57 9.00 5.92 -2.07
CA THR A 57 9.00 6.67 -0.82
C THR A 57 9.15 8.16 -1.10
N ALA A 58 8.05 8.85 -1.27
CA ALA A 58 8.03 10.27 -1.01
C ALA A 58 7.98 10.46 0.52
N GLY A 59 9.13 10.62 1.17
CA GLY A 59 9.24 10.97 2.59
C GLY A 59 8.55 9.98 3.54
N GLY A 60 8.98 8.70 3.54
CA GLY A 60 8.36 7.65 4.36
C GLY A 60 8.25 8.04 5.82
N VAL A 61 7.08 7.82 6.41
CA VAL A 61 6.85 8.00 7.85
C VAL A 61 7.79 7.06 8.59
N LYS A 62 8.64 7.63 9.47
CA LYS A 62 9.52 6.81 10.29
C LYS A 62 8.72 6.14 11.40
N ASP A 63 8.97 4.86 11.58
CA ASP A 63 8.44 4.13 12.73
C ASP A 63 9.02 4.68 14.04
N VAL A 64 8.23 4.57 15.10
CA VAL A 64 8.61 4.96 16.46
C VAL A 64 8.39 3.81 17.42
N ASP A 65 9.30 3.67 18.36
CA ASP A 65 9.18 2.65 19.40
C ASP A 65 7.99 2.93 20.31
N VAL A 66 7.03 2.00 20.31
CA VAL A 66 5.83 2.00 21.15
C VAL A 66 5.83 0.83 22.16
N SER A 67 6.93 0.09 22.28
CA SER A 67 7.02 -1.09 23.14
C SER A 67 6.65 -0.79 24.59
N GLY A 68 7.09 0.36 25.12
CA GLY A 68 6.82 0.82 26.48
C GLY A 68 5.39 1.32 26.75
N ILE A 69 4.51 1.38 25.73
CA ILE A 69 3.14 1.83 25.93
C ILE A 69 2.28 0.67 26.42
N THR A 70 1.81 0.76 27.66
CA THR A 70 1.00 -0.29 28.33
C THR A 70 -0.48 -0.19 28.00
N ASN A 71 -1.00 1.02 27.74
CA ASN A 71 -2.40 1.29 27.43
C ASN A 71 -2.55 1.84 26.01
N PRO A 72 -2.43 1.00 24.97
CA PRO A 72 -2.37 1.45 23.58
C PRO A 72 -3.68 2.07 23.06
N TRP A 73 -4.79 1.93 23.77
CA TRP A 73 -6.09 2.54 23.45
C TRP A 73 -6.24 3.98 23.98
N VAL A 74 -5.34 4.42 24.89
CA VAL A 74 -5.33 5.79 25.38
C VAL A 74 -4.67 6.70 24.36
N PRO A 75 -5.26 7.87 24.02
CA PRO A 75 -4.69 8.79 23.04
C PRO A 75 -3.23 9.13 23.33
N ASN A 76 -2.36 8.85 22.37
CA ASN A 76 -0.91 9.05 22.49
C ASN A 76 -0.30 9.42 21.15
N PRO A 77 0.46 10.54 21.05
CA PRO A 77 1.07 10.96 19.78
C PRO A 77 2.01 9.92 19.15
N LYS A 78 2.76 9.14 19.95
CA LYS A 78 3.60 8.07 19.44
C LYS A 78 2.77 6.95 18.82
N MET A 79 1.63 6.60 19.44
CA MET A 79 0.71 5.62 18.87
C MET A 79 0.11 6.11 17.54
N VAL A 80 -0.20 7.40 17.41
CA VAL A 80 -0.66 7.97 16.15
C VAL A 80 0.42 7.87 15.06
N GLN A 81 1.67 8.20 15.39
CA GLN A 81 2.80 8.12 14.46
C GLN A 81 3.09 6.67 14.04
N HIS A 82 3.13 5.74 14.99
CA HIS A 82 3.26 4.31 14.69
C HIS A 82 2.08 3.81 13.85
N GLY A 83 0.86 4.21 14.18
CA GLY A 83 -0.34 3.89 13.41
C GLY A 83 -0.29 4.42 11.98
N HIS A 84 0.29 5.60 11.76
CA HIS A 84 0.53 6.13 10.41
C HIS A 84 1.51 5.23 9.64
N PHE A 85 2.61 4.82 10.27
CA PHE A 85 3.57 3.88 9.68
C PHE A 85 2.90 2.56 9.30
N VAL A 86 2.14 1.93 10.21
CA VAL A 86 1.42 0.69 9.94
C VAL A 86 0.38 0.88 8.83
N PHE A 87 -0.28 2.03 8.78
CA PHE A 87 -1.26 2.39 7.74
C PHE A 87 -0.60 2.49 6.36
N GLU A 88 0.55 3.12 6.26
CA GLU A 88 1.30 3.20 5.01
C GLU A 88 1.64 1.82 4.45
N GLN A 89 2.03 0.90 5.31
CA GLN A 89 2.43 -0.45 4.90
C GLN A 89 1.25 -1.34 4.44
N ASN A 90 0.07 -1.14 5.03
CA ASN A 90 -1.01 -2.13 4.91
C ASN A 90 -2.30 -1.59 4.28
N CYS A 91 -2.54 -0.28 4.31
CA CYS A 91 -3.86 0.29 4.05
C CYS A 91 -3.93 1.21 2.82
N THR A 92 -2.81 1.83 2.46
CA THR A 92 -2.76 2.87 1.41
C THR A 92 -3.14 2.37 0.03
N MET A 93 -2.92 1.08 -0.26
CA MET A 93 -3.29 0.49 -1.54
C MET A 93 -4.79 0.68 -1.85
N CYS A 94 -5.65 0.59 -0.83
CA CYS A 94 -7.09 0.78 -0.95
C CYS A 94 -7.54 2.15 -0.48
N HIS A 95 -7.07 2.60 0.69
CA HIS A 95 -7.57 3.84 1.31
C HIS A 95 -6.84 5.11 0.84
N GLY A 96 -5.74 4.98 0.10
CA GLY A 96 -4.87 6.11 -0.26
C GLY A 96 -4.05 6.64 0.92
N PRO A 97 -2.94 7.37 0.67
CA PRO A 97 -2.03 7.81 1.73
C PRO A 97 -2.67 8.81 2.71
N GLN A 98 -3.69 9.55 2.28
CA GLN A 98 -4.45 10.46 3.15
C GLN A 98 -5.71 9.82 3.75
N GLY A 99 -6.03 8.54 3.46
CA GLY A 99 -7.23 7.89 3.93
C GLY A 99 -8.53 8.31 3.23
N LEU A 100 -8.44 8.88 2.04
CA LEU A 100 -9.59 9.39 1.28
C LEU A 100 -10.42 8.29 0.57
N GLY A 101 -9.94 7.04 0.58
CA GLY A 101 -10.56 5.92 -0.13
C GLY A 101 -10.17 5.87 -1.61
N ASN A 102 -9.16 6.60 -2.03
CA ASN A 102 -8.71 6.77 -3.41
C ASN A 102 -7.36 6.10 -3.70
N GLY A 103 -7.06 5.02 -3.02
CA GLY A 103 -5.84 4.24 -3.26
C GLY A 103 -5.81 3.63 -4.66
N PRO A 104 -4.63 3.16 -5.12
CA PRO A 104 -4.46 2.59 -6.47
C PRO A 104 -5.45 1.46 -6.80
N ALA A 105 -5.83 0.64 -5.84
CA ALA A 105 -6.80 -0.45 -6.04
C ALA A 105 -8.27 0.00 -5.91
N ALA A 106 -8.54 1.21 -5.42
CA ALA A 106 -9.87 1.63 -5.04
C ALA A 106 -10.89 1.58 -6.20
N ALA A 107 -10.47 1.95 -7.42
CA ALA A 107 -11.35 2.02 -8.59
C ALA A 107 -11.96 0.67 -9.00
N THR A 108 -11.32 -0.44 -8.65
CA THR A 108 -11.77 -1.80 -9.00
C THR A 108 -12.56 -2.48 -7.90
N LEU A 109 -12.68 -1.85 -6.72
CA LEU A 109 -13.32 -2.46 -5.55
C LEU A 109 -14.79 -2.07 -5.43
N ASN A 110 -15.63 -3.06 -5.14
CA ASN A 110 -17.04 -2.88 -4.84
C ASN A 110 -17.40 -3.68 -3.56
N PRO A 111 -17.88 -3.04 -2.48
CA PRO A 111 -18.02 -1.58 -2.34
C PRO A 111 -16.71 -0.83 -2.36
N HIS A 112 -16.75 0.43 -2.80
CA HIS A 112 -15.59 1.31 -2.83
C HIS A 112 -15.01 1.55 -1.41
N PRO A 113 -13.67 1.62 -1.25
CA PRO A 113 -13.05 1.89 0.04
C PRO A 113 -13.55 3.20 0.67
N ARG A 114 -13.82 3.13 1.96
CA ARG A 114 -14.37 4.27 2.69
C ARG A 114 -13.39 5.41 2.80
N ASN A 115 -13.92 6.64 2.66
CA ASN A 115 -13.19 7.86 3.02
C ASN A 115 -13.15 7.98 4.56
N LEU A 116 -11.97 7.70 5.12
CA LEU A 116 -11.74 7.69 6.57
C LEU A 116 -11.69 9.11 7.16
N VAL A 117 -11.34 10.09 6.32
CA VAL A 117 -11.28 11.51 6.73
C VAL A 117 -12.66 12.08 6.98
N LYS A 118 -13.64 11.76 6.10
CA LYS A 118 -15.03 12.20 6.29
C LYS A 118 -15.69 11.57 7.51
N GLY A 119 -15.30 10.36 7.88
CA GLY A 119 -15.83 9.68 9.07
C GLY A 119 -17.31 9.35 8.99
N HIS A 120 -17.82 9.01 7.79
CA HIS A 120 -19.18 8.49 7.63
C HIS A 120 -19.16 6.98 7.79
N TRP A 121 -19.47 6.50 8.99
CA TRP A 121 -19.36 5.10 9.35
C TRP A 121 -20.67 4.36 9.18
N HIS A 122 -20.64 3.06 8.77
CA HIS A 122 -21.81 2.17 8.81
C HIS A 122 -22.07 1.64 10.23
N SER A 123 -21.03 1.55 11.05
CA SER A 123 -21.08 1.27 12.48
C SER A 123 -20.88 2.56 13.26
N LYS A 124 -20.87 2.47 14.61
CA LYS A 124 -20.72 3.66 15.45
C LYS A 124 -19.51 4.54 15.10
N GLY A 125 -18.39 3.97 14.68
CA GLY A 125 -17.17 4.74 14.34
C GLY A 125 -16.38 5.22 15.56
N ASP A 126 -16.72 4.76 16.76
CA ASP A 126 -15.90 4.89 17.96
C ASP A 126 -14.67 3.96 17.88
N SER A 127 -13.75 4.09 18.82
CA SER A 127 -12.51 3.29 18.83
C SER A 127 -12.76 1.80 18.89
N ILE A 128 -13.78 1.36 19.63
CA ILE A 128 -14.15 -0.06 19.75
C ILE A 128 -14.67 -0.60 18.42
N ALA A 129 -15.55 0.15 17.75
CA ALA A 129 -16.10 -0.25 16.46
C ALA A 129 -15.00 -0.33 15.38
N LEU A 130 -14.09 0.65 15.34
CA LEU A 130 -12.96 0.65 14.41
C LEU A 130 -12.03 -0.54 14.69
N PHE A 131 -11.71 -0.82 15.95
CA PHE A 131 -10.88 -1.97 16.31
C PHE A 131 -11.53 -3.29 15.88
N LYS A 132 -12.85 -3.45 16.11
CA LYS A 132 -13.60 -4.64 15.66
C LYS A 132 -13.59 -4.81 14.15
N VAL A 133 -13.65 -3.70 13.37
CA VAL A 133 -13.52 -3.74 11.91
C VAL A 133 -12.13 -4.21 11.51
N LEU A 134 -11.07 -3.70 12.12
CA LEU A 134 -9.71 -4.17 11.86
C LEU A 134 -9.56 -5.66 12.22
N GLN A 135 -10.14 -6.08 13.32
CA GLN A 135 -10.04 -7.47 13.78
C GLN A 135 -10.80 -8.45 12.87
N LYS A 136 -11.99 -8.07 12.39
CA LYS A 136 -12.89 -8.99 11.66
C LYS A 136 -12.92 -8.78 10.15
N GLY A 137 -12.47 -7.61 9.66
CA GLY A 137 -12.76 -7.15 8.32
C GLY A 137 -14.23 -6.76 8.15
N ILE A 138 -14.64 -6.59 6.90
CA ILE A 138 -16.04 -6.27 6.55
C ILE A 138 -16.55 -7.34 5.58
N PRO A 139 -17.44 -8.23 6.01
CA PRO A 139 -18.01 -9.25 5.14
C PRO A 139 -18.69 -8.63 3.90
N GLY A 140 -18.51 -9.27 2.75
CA GLY A 140 -19.03 -8.78 1.47
C GLY A 140 -18.26 -7.60 0.87
N SER A 141 -17.10 -7.26 1.40
CA SER A 141 -16.21 -6.24 0.86
C SER A 141 -14.76 -6.76 0.70
N ALA A 142 -13.92 -5.97 0.04
CA ALA A 142 -12.50 -6.25 -0.08
C ALA A 142 -11.68 -5.92 1.20
N MET A 143 -12.31 -5.39 2.26
CA MET A 143 -11.64 -5.08 3.53
C MET A 143 -11.39 -6.37 4.33
N PRO A 144 -10.15 -6.87 4.38
CA PRO A 144 -9.84 -8.13 5.04
C PRO A 144 -9.79 -7.98 6.56
N SER A 145 -9.73 -9.11 7.25
CA SER A 145 -9.36 -9.16 8.66
C SER A 145 -7.87 -8.88 8.85
N TRP A 146 -7.56 -7.97 9.75
CA TRP A 146 -6.19 -7.62 10.17
C TRP A 146 -5.84 -8.23 11.53
N LYS A 147 -6.50 -9.34 11.90
CA LYS A 147 -6.26 -10.04 13.17
C LYS A 147 -4.80 -10.53 13.30
N ALA A 148 -4.13 -10.77 12.18
CA ALA A 148 -2.72 -11.16 12.16
C ALA A 148 -1.76 -10.06 12.63
N LEU A 149 -2.16 -8.78 12.54
CA LEU A 149 -1.37 -7.70 13.10
C LEU A 149 -1.37 -7.76 14.62
N PRO A 150 -0.26 -7.40 15.29
CA PRO A 150 -0.21 -7.24 16.74
C PRO A 150 -1.36 -6.37 17.26
N VAL A 151 -1.86 -6.69 18.46
CA VAL A 151 -2.94 -5.92 19.09
C VAL A 151 -2.58 -4.44 19.22
N LYS A 152 -1.32 -4.16 19.55
CA LYS A 152 -0.80 -2.80 19.70
C LYS A 152 -0.84 -2.03 18.37
N ASP A 153 -0.51 -2.67 17.24
CA ASP A 153 -0.55 -2.07 15.91
C ASP A 153 -1.98 -1.77 15.47
N ARG A 154 -2.93 -2.67 15.80
CA ARG A 154 -4.35 -2.42 15.54
C ARG A 154 -4.88 -1.22 16.35
N TRP A 155 -4.46 -1.06 17.61
CA TRP A 155 -4.77 0.14 18.39
C TRP A 155 -4.10 1.40 17.83
N ALA A 156 -2.86 1.29 17.37
CA ALA A 156 -2.16 2.38 16.71
C ALA A 156 -2.89 2.83 15.43
N LEU A 157 -3.33 1.88 14.60
CA LEU A 157 -4.18 2.16 13.43
C LEU A 157 -5.47 2.88 13.81
N VAL A 158 -6.17 2.44 14.87
CA VAL A 158 -7.38 3.13 15.37
C VAL A 158 -7.06 4.56 15.74
N GLN A 159 -5.98 4.82 16.48
CA GLN A 159 -5.59 6.17 16.87
C GLN A 159 -5.24 7.04 15.66
N PHE A 160 -4.50 6.49 14.68
CA PHE A 160 -4.18 7.21 13.46
C PHE A 160 -5.45 7.54 12.65
N ILE A 161 -6.32 6.56 12.40
CA ILE A 161 -7.59 6.77 11.68
C ILE A 161 -8.40 7.87 12.38
N ARG A 162 -8.54 7.79 13.69
CA ARG A 162 -9.24 8.81 14.46
C ARG A 162 -8.55 10.18 14.39
N SER A 163 -7.23 10.23 14.30
CA SER A 163 -6.51 11.50 14.18
C SER A 163 -6.86 12.25 12.90
N ILE A 164 -7.06 11.55 11.80
CA ILE A 164 -7.39 12.13 10.49
C ILE A 164 -8.89 12.31 10.25
N THR A 165 -9.75 11.69 11.08
CA THR A 165 -11.21 11.73 10.92
C THR A 165 -11.78 13.07 11.43
N HIS A 166 -12.62 13.73 10.63
CA HIS A 166 -13.29 14.97 11.01
C HIS A 166 -14.50 14.70 11.94
N ASN A 167 -15.41 13.81 11.54
CA ASN A 167 -16.63 13.47 12.30
C ASN A 167 -16.34 12.34 13.30
N LYS A 168 -15.56 12.65 14.33
CA LYS A 168 -15.20 11.68 15.38
C LYS A 168 -16.39 11.41 16.29
N VAL A 169 -16.75 10.14 16.42
CA VAL A 169 -17.68 9.71 17.47
C VAL A 169 -16.91 9.64 18.79
N PRO A 170 -17.39 10.26 19.87
CA PRO A 170 -16.71 10.20 21.17
C PRO A 170 -16.70 8.77 21.71
N ASP A 171 -15.60 8.39 22.35
CA ASP A 171 -15.50 7.12 23.07
C ASP A 171 -16.13 7.26 24.47
N ASN A 172 -16.73 6.17 24.97
CA ASN A 172 -16.97 6.02 26.38
C ASN A 172 -15.69 5.44 27.04
N PRO A 173 -15.00 6.20 27.92
CA PRO A 173 -13.72 5.76 28.47
C PRO A 173 -13.79 4.46 29.27
N ALA A 174 -14.89 4.24 29.99
CA ALA A 174 -15.09 3.03 30.82
C ALA A 174 -15.27 1.79 29.92
N GLU A 175 -16.14 1.88 28.91
CA GLU A 175 -16.36 0.80 27.94
C GLU A 175 -15.08 0.49 27.14
N LEU A 176 -14.35 1.53 26.73
CA LEU A 176 -13.11 1.39 25.99
C LEU A 176 -12.03 0.67 26.81
N ALA A 177 -11.85 1.05 28.07
CA ALA A 177 -10.88 0.42 28.95
C ALA A 177 -11.26 -1.05 29.25
N GLU A 178 -12.53 -1.36 29.43
CA GLU A 178 -12.98 -2.74 29.65
C GLU A 178 -12.81 -3.60 28.39
N PHE A 179 -13.22 -3.08 27.24
CA PHE A 179 -13.02 -3.77 25.97
C PHE A 179 -11.54 -4.04 25.69
N ALA A 180 -10.68 -3.07 25.95
CA ALA A 180 -9.25 -3.17 25.67
C ALA A 180 -8.55 -4.26 26.48
N LYS A 181 -9.02 -4.60 27.67
CA LYS A 181 -8.49 -5.72 28.48
C LYS A 181 -8.73 -7.09 27.81
N THR A 182 -9.80 -7.20 27.04
CA THR A 182 -10.21 -8.46 26.37
C THR A 182 -9.88 -8.50 24.89
N ALA A 183 -9.43 -7.37 24.33
CA ALA A 183 -9.09 -7.25 22.91
C ALA A 183 -7.77 -7.98 22.60
N ASN A 184 -7.86 -9.14 21.94
CA ASN A 184 -6.76 -9.99 21.51
C ASN A 184 -6.65 -10.02 19.97
#